data_f102ab7f3edbd3d60c094314188f278a
#
_entry.id   f102ab7f3edbd3d60c094314188f278a
#
_cell.length_a   1.000
_cell.length_b   1.000
_cell.length_c   1.000
_cell.angle_alpha   90.00
_cell.angle_beta   90.00
_cell.angle_gamma   90.00
#
_symmetry.space_group_name_H-M   'P 1'
#
loop_
_entity.id
_entity.type
_entity.pdbx_description
1 polymer ?
#
loop_
_entity_poly.entity_id
_entity_poly.type
_entity_poly.pdbx_seq_one_letter_code
_entity_poly.pdbx_strand_id
1 'polypeptide(L)'
;VSASIMIKNDKKNGGGNTADLESLGLGGVITSTQSIDNEIEVLRSKTILKEVVNNLELYITYYDEDEFPKKELYKTSPVIVNLTAQEADKLPNVALVDMKLSPEGGLDVNLKIGLNEYNKHFDKLPAVLPTDAGTFGFTLKDSLSNGKIVGQSVVRNISAVVSQPFGVAKGYQWALEIAPTSKTTSVAVVSLMNTNIQRGQDFINKLMEMYNRNTNNDKNEVAEKTREFINERIKIIDEELGTTEDKLEAFKRNAGLTDISSDAQLAVSGNAEYERKRVENGTQINLVRDLNKYINNPSNEYEVLPSNIGLSDNGLTTQIDRYNELIIERKRLLRTSTESNPMIVNL
;
A
#
# COMPACT_ATOMS: atom_id res chain seq x y z
N VAL A 1 -10.29 -19.91 10.56
CA VAL A 1 -8.86 -19.70 10.27
C VAL A 1 -8.42 -18.47 11.00
N SER A 2 -7.21 -18.48 11.61
CA SER A 2 -6.66 -17.32 12.29
C SER A 2 -5.17 -17.15 12.02
N ALA A 3 -4.68 -15.92 12.08
CA ALA A 3 -3.26 -15.57 12.04
C ALA A 3 -2.97 -14.44 13.03
N SER A 4 -1.75 -14.40 13.56
CA SER A 4 -1.29 -13.30 14.41
C SER A 4 -0.38 -12.39 13.62
N ILE A 5 -0.60 -11.09 13.74
CA ILE A 5 0.23 -10.05 13.15
C ILE A 5 0.86 -9.20 14.25
N MET A 6 2.16 -8.96 14.15
CA MET A 6 2.85 -8.01 15.00
C MET A 6 2.91 -6.66 14.30
N ILE A 7 2.28 -5.67 14.87
CA ILE A 7 2.27 -4.30 14.41
C ILE A 7 3.51 -3.62 14.99
N LYS A 8 4.52 -3.37 14.14
CA LYS A 8 5.73 -2.66 14.57
C LYS A 8 5.43 -1.19 14.77
N ASN A 9 5.57 -0.73 16.00
CA ASN A 9 5.64 0.69 16.30
C ASN A 9 7.08 1.16 16.03
N ASP A 10 7.33 1.86 14.92
CA ASP A 10 8.67 2.34 14.53
C ASP A 10 9.24 3.44 15.47
N LYS A 11 8.56 3.74 16.58
CA LYS A 11 8.96 4.79 17.57
C LYS A 11 10.29 4.53 18.31
N LYS A 12 10.99 3.41 18.03
CA LYS A 12 12.23 3.06 18.76
C LYS A 12 13.55 3.44 18.08
N ASN A 13 13.56 4.04 16.88
CA ASN A 13 14.81 4.34 16.17
C ASN A 13 15.09 5.82 15.92
N GLY A 14 14.31 6.74 16.45
CA GLY A 14 14.66 8.15 16.52
C GLY A 14 15.39 8.40 17.84
N GLY A 15 16.73 8.48 17.83
CA GLY A 15 17.54 8.81 18.99
C GLY A 15 17.38 10.28 19.41
N GLY A 16 16.21 10.65 19.92
CA GLY A 16 15.94 11.94 20.55
C GLY A 16 15.28 11.69 21.92
N ASN A 17 15.79 12.39 22.94
CA ASN A 17 15.39 12.28 24.35
C ASN A 17 13.86 12.28 24.56
N THR A 18 13.23 11.11 24.51
CA THR A 18 11.86 10.90 24.98
C THR A 18 11.78 10.98 26.51
N ALA A 19 12.92 11.05 27.20
CA ALA A 19 13.01 11.14 28.65
C ALA A 19 12.34 12.40 29.24
N ASP A 20 12.31 13.51 28.50
CA ASP A 20 11.71 14.76 29.00
C ASP A 20 10.18 14.78 28.88
N LEU A 21 9.59 14.03 27.94
CA LEU A 21 8.14 13.86 27.81
C LEU A 21 7.59 12.76 28.73
N GLU A 22 8.40 11.74 29.06
CA GLU A 22 8.09 10.74 30.08
C GLU A 22 8.05 11.34 31.49
N SER A 23 8.87 12.38 31.75
CA SER A 23 8.89 13.07 33.07
C SER A 23 7.60 13.87 33.35
N LEU A 24 6.79 14.18 32.32
CA LEU A 24 5.50 14.85 32.45
C LEU A 24 4.32 13.88 32.55
N GLY A 25 4.54 12.56 32.58
CA GLY A 25 3.53 11.54 32.88
C GLY A 25 2.45 11.35 31.78
N LEU A 26 2.59 11.98 30.61
CA LEU A 26 1.54 12.02 29.59
C LEU A 26 1.87 11.20 28.32
N GLY A 27 3.10 10.66 28.19
CA GLY A 27 3.60 10.18 26.88
C GLY A 27 3.41 8.70 26.57
N GLY A 28 3.22 7.84 27.54
CA GLY A 28 3.45 6.41 27.30
C GLY A 28 2.23 5.55 26.99
N VAL A 29 1.08 5.87 27.51
CA VAL A 29 -0.09 4.95 27.49
C VAL A 29 -1.10 5.28 26.39
N ILE A 30 -1.28 6.54 26.07
CA ILE A 30 -2.31 6.97 25.10
C ILE A 30 -1.87 6.70 23.64
N THR A 31 -0.57 6.76 23.35
CA THR A 31 -0.06 6.66 21.97
C THR A 31 0.06 5.22 21.44
N SER A 32 0.25 4.22 22.30
CA SER A 32 0.42 2.83 21.85
C SER A 32 -0.90 2.14 21.51
N THR A 33 -1.94 2.37 22.29
CA THR A 33 -3.27 1.79 22.06
C THR A 33 -3.93 2.41 20.80
N GLN A 34 -3.82 3.72 20.64
CA GLN A 34 -4.39 4.43 19.50
C GLN A 34 -3.75 3.99 18.15
N SER A 35 -2.46 3.65 18.17
CA SER A 35 -1.76 3.14 16.99
C SER A 35 -2.26 1.74 16.58
N ILE A 36 -2.54 0.83 17.53
CA ILE A 36 -3.03 -0.52 17.22
C ILE A 36 -4.45 -0.48 16.69
N ASP A 37 -5.32 0.32 17.30
CA ASP A 37 -6.71 0.46 16.87
C ASP A 37 -6.79 1.03 15.45
N ASN A 38 -5.94 2.00 15.11
CA ASN A 38 -5.85 2.56 13.76
C ASN A 38 -5.38 1.50 12.73
N GLU A 39 -4.37 0.70 13.07
CA GLU A 39 -3.90 -0.37 12.17
C GLU A 39 -4.97 -1.47 11.99
N ILE A 40 -5.76 -1.76 13.01
CA ILE A 40 -6.92 -2.65 12.91
C ILE A 40 -7.95 -2.09 11.92
N GLU A 41 -8.24 -0.80 12.00
CA GLU A 41 -9.15 -0.13 11.05
C GLU A 41 -8.60 -0.14 9.62
N VAL A 42 -7.29 0.05 9.45
CA VAL A 42 -6.63 -0.08 8.13
C VAL A 42 -6.77 -1.51 7.58
N LEU A 43 -6.53 -2.54 8.40
CA LEU A 43 -6.71 -3.95 8.00
C LEU A 43 -8.17 -4.26 7.64
N ARG A 44 -9.15 -3.60 8.28
CA ARG A 44 -10.58 -3.73 7.98
C ARG A 44 -11.05 -2.85 6.83
N SER A 45 -10.16 -2.06 6.25
CA SER A 45 -10.53 -1.11 5.22
C SER A 45 -11.08 -1.80 3.98
N LYS A 46 -12.16 -1.24 3.44
CA LYS A 46 -12.79 -1.76 2.21
C LYS A 46 -11.84 -1.79 1.03
N THR A 47 -10.90 -0.84 0.98
CA THR A 47 -9.91 -0.73 -0.09
C THR A 47 -8.97 -1.93 -0.09
N ILE A 48 -8.35 -2.26 1.06
CA ILE A 48 -7.46 -3.43 1.18
C ILE A 48 -8.24 -4.71 0.95
N LEU A 49 -9.43 -4.84 1.54
CA LEU A 49 -10.26 -6.05 1.37
C LEU A 49 -10.68 -6.23 -0.09
N LYS A 50 -11.03 -5.14 -0.81
CA LYS A 50 -11.33 -5.20 -2.24
C LYS A 50 -10.09 -5.61 -3.06
N GLU A 51 -8.90 -5.11 -2.73
CA GLU A 51 -7.66 -5.53 -3.36
C GLU A 51 -7.41 -7.03 -3.16
N VAL A 52 -7.62 -7.55 -1.95
CA VAL A 52 -7.51 -8.99 -1.65
C VAL A 52 -8.50 -9.80 -2.48
N VAL A 53 -9.77 -9.38 -2.51
CA VAL A 53 -10.85 -10.02 -3.28
C VAL A 53 -10.50 -10.04 -4.76
N ASN A 54 -9.99 -8.93 -5.31
CA ASN A 54 -9.60 -8.84 -6.72
C ASN A 54 -8.38 -9.72 -7.04
N ASN A 55 -7.35 -9.71 -6.19
CA ASN A 55 -6.13 -10.48 -6.41
C ASN A 55 -6.35 -12.01 -6.32
N LEU A 56 -7.29 -12.44 -5.52
CA LEU A 56 -7.64 -13.86 -5.35
C LEU A 56 -8.88 -14.26 -6.16
N GLU A 57 -9.46 -13.34 -6.94
CA GLU A 57 -10.68 -13.54 -7.74
C GLU A 57 -11.84 -14.11 -6.93
N LEU A 58 -11.96 -13.72 -5.63
CA LEU A 58 -12.95 -14.24 -4.71
C LEU A 58 -14.39 -13.81 -5.04
N TYR A 59 -14.54 -12.93 -6.01
CA TYR A 59 -15.84 -12.53 -6.54
C TYR A 59 -16.47 -13.60 -7.45
N ILE A 60 -15.71 -14.68 -7.80
CA ILE A 60 -16.22 -15.87 -8.49
C ILE A 60 -16.15 -17.06 -7.52
N THR A 61 -17.28 -17.66 -7.22
CA THR A 61 -17.36 -18.83 -6.35
C THR A 61 -17.93 -20.00 -7.11
N TYR A 62 -17.25 -21.16 -7.07
CA TYR A 62 -17.64 -22.36 -7.80
C TYR A 62 -18.21 -23.41 -6.86
N TYR A 63 -19.24 -24.13 -7.32
CA TYR A 63 -19.87 -25.22 -6.60
C TYR A 63 -19.97 -26.47 -7.48
N ASP A 64 -19.82 -27.61 -6.84
CA ASP A 64 -20.15 -28.92 -7.39
C ASP A 64 -21.65 -29.14 -7.27
N GLU A 65 -22.35 -29.32 -8.41
CA GLU A 65 -23.78 -29.57 -8.45
C GLU A 65 -24.10 -31.07 -8.35
N ASP A 66 -23.10 -31.94 -8.54
CA ASP A 66 -23.27 -33.39 -8.47
C ASP A 66 -23.22 -33.90 -7.01
N GLU A 67 -22.73 -33.08 -6.05
CA GLU A 67 -22.70 -33.42 -4.62
C GLU A 67 -23.81 -32.73 -3.81
N PHE A 68 -24.35 -33.41 -2.82
CA PHE A 68 -25.31 -32.84 -1.87
C PHE A 68 -24.82 -33.03 -0.42
N PRO A 69 -24.70 -31.96 0.40
CA PRO A 69 -24.91 -30.56 0.04
C PRO A 69 -23.85 -30.05 -0.95
N LYS A 70 -24.20 -29.03 -1.76
CA LYS A 70 -23.29 -28.43 -2.75
C LYS A 70 -21.96 -28.07 -2.10
N LYS A 71 -20.87 -28.54 -2.70
CA LYS A 71 -19.53 -28.33 -2.19
C LYS A 71 -18.86 -27.19 -2.94
N GLU A 72 -18.27 -26.25 -2.20
CA GLU A 72 -17.47 -25.18 -2.80
C GLU A 72 -16.16 -25.75 -3.35
N LEU A 73 -15.90 -25.55 -4.64
CA LEU A 73 -14.72 -26.04 -5.34
C LEU A 73 -13.51 -25.11 -5.21
N TYR A 74 -13.73 -23.83 -4.94
CA TYR A 74 -12.67 -22.80 -4.88
C TYR A 74 -11.64 -22.97 -6.01
N LYS A 75 -10.38 -23.31 -5.70
CA LYS A 75 -9.31 -23.54 -6.67
C LYS A 75 -9.34 -24.92 -7.35
N THR A 76 -10.29 -25.79 -7.01
CA THR A 76 -10.38 -27.15 -7.59
C THR A 76 -11.37 -27.26 -8.74
N SER A 77 -12.05 -26.18 -9.12
CA SER A 77 -12.94 -26.17 -10.27
C SER A 77 -12.18 -26.57 -11.55
N PRO A 78 -12.71 -27.49 -12.36
CA PRO A 78 -12.11 -27.89 -13.64
C PRO A 78 -12.27 -26.84 -14.74
N VAL A 79 -13.31 -25.99 -14.65
CA VAL A 79 -13.55 -24.88 -15.55
C VAL A 79 -13.37 -23.56 -14.79
N ILE A 80 -12.64 -22.64 -15.38
CA ILE A 80 -12.40 -21.31 -14.85
C ILE A 80 -13.20 -20.32 -15.67
N VAL A 81 -14.00 -19.50 -15.00
CA VAL A 81 -14.70 -18.35 -15.58
C VAL A 81 -13.79 -17.14 -15.49
N ASN A 82 -13.46 -16.56 -16.63
CA ASN A 82 -12.62 -15.37 -16.71
C ASN A 82 -13.52 -14.15 -16.93
N LEU A 83 -13.57 -13.28 -15.93
CA LEU A 83 -14.20 -11.96 -15.98
C LEU A 83 -13.35 -11.03 -15.15
N THR A 84 -13.00 -9.88 -15.68
CA THR A 84 -12.18 -8.92 -14.94
C THR A 84 -12.94 -8.33 -13.76
N ALA A 85 -12.23 -7.95 -12.69
CA ALA A 85 -12.85 -7.31 -11.54
C ALA A 85 -13.61 -6.01 -11.91
N GLN A 86 -13.12 -5.30 -12.93
CA GLN A 86 -13.77 -4.08 -13.43
C GLN A 86 -15.11 -4.37 -14.14
N GLU A 87 -15.18 -5.46 -14.90
CA GLU A 87 -16.43 -5.91 -15.51
C GLU A 87 -17.39 -6.46 -14.45
N ALA A 88 -16.88 -7.23 -13.49
CA ALA A 88 -17.68 -7.75 -12.39
C ALA A 88 -18.27 -6.62 -11.50
N ASP A 89 -17.56 -5.52 -11.29
CA ASP A 89 -18.08 -4.34 -10.58
C ASP A 89 -19.23 -3.64 -11.32
N LYS A 90 -19.29 -3.78 -12.65
CA LYS A 90 -20.35 -3.18 -13.49
C LYS A 90 -21.59 -4.09 -13.65
N LEU A 91 -21.54 -5.32 -13.17
CA LEU A 91 -22.68 -6.22 -13.23
C LEU A 91 -23.91 -5.61 -12.51
N PRO A 92 -25.08 -5.56 -13.16
CA PRO A 92 -26.28 -5.02 -12.53
C PRO A 92 -26.78 -5.90 -11.39
N ASN A 93 -26.52 -7.20 -11.46
CA ASN A 93 -26.90 -8.22 -10.48
C ASN A 93 -25.81 -9.31 -10.42
N VAL A 94 -25.93 -10.20 -9.46
CA VAL A 94 -25.13 -11.44 -9.41
C VAL A 94 -25.38 -12.23 -10.70
N ALA A 95 -24.29 -12.69 -11.34
CA ALA A 95 -24.37 -13.59 -12.47
C ALA A 95 -24.27 -15.04 -12.01
N LEU A 96 -25.23 -15.86 -12.42
CA LEU A 96 -25.25 -17.29 -12.17
C LEU A 96 -24.85 -18.01 -13.45
N VAL A 97 -23.85 -18.86 -13.39
CA VAL A 97 -23.26 -19.56 -14.53
C VAL A 97 -23.34 -21.06 -14.25
N ASP A 98 -24.31 -21.72 -14.86
CA ASP A 98 -24.40 -23.19 -14.83
C ASP A 98 -23.60 -23.74 -16.02
N MET A 99 -22.68 -24.65 -15.72
CA MET A 99 -21.73 -25.21 -16.68
C MET A 99 -21.79 -26.72 -16.63
N LYS A 100 -21.92 -27.33 -17.82
CA LYS A 100 -21.86 -28.80 -17.95
C LYS A 100 -20.70 -29.17 -18.86
N LEU A 101 -19.68 -29.79 -18.28
CA LEU A 101 -18.50 -30.25 -18.99
C LEU A 101 -18.73 -31.62 -19.61
N SER A 102 -18.59 -31.74 -20.93
CA SER A 102 -18.68 -32.99 -21.66
C SER A 102 -17.37 -33.79 -21.57
N PRO A 103 -17.42 -35.14 -21.61
CA PRO A 103 -16.22 -35.97 -21.61
C PRO A 103 -15.28 -35.70 -22.78
N GLU A 104 -15.80 -35.18 -23.88
CA GLU A 104 -15.08 -34.83 -25.11
C GLU A 104 -14.43 -33.43 -25.06
N GLY A 105 -14.62 -32.69 -23.94
CA GLY A 105 -14.05 -31.35 -23.74
C GLY A 105 -14.95 -30.20 -24.16
N GLY A 106 -16.19 -30.49 -24.61
CA GLY A 106 -17.21 -29.46 -24.88
C GLY A 106 -17.81 -28.90 -23.59
N LEU A 107 -18.34 -27.68 -23.63
CA LEU A 107 -18.93 -26.99 -22.49
C LEU A 107 -20.31 -26.42 -22.86
N ASP A 108 -21.34 -26.85 -22.15
CA ASP A 108 -22.65 -26.21 -22.16
C ASP A 108 -22.69 -25.15 -21.08
N VAL A 109 -23.04 -23.93 -21.41
CA VAL A 109 -23.12 -22.79 -20.50
C VAL A 109 -24.54 -22.23 -20.52
N ASN A 110 -25.12 -22.10 -19.33
CA ASN A 110 -26.32 -21.31 -19.06
C ASN A 110 -25.91 -20.17 -18.13
N LEU A 111 -25.93 -18.95 -18.63
CA LEU A 111 -25.57 -17.74 -17.87
C LEU A 111 -26.81 -16.89 -17.64
N LYS A 112 -27.11 -16.57 -16.39
CA LYS A 112 -28.21 -15.72 -15.96
C LYS A 112 -27.71 -14.47 -15.28
N ILE A 113 -28.09 -13.29 -15.80
CA ILE A 113 -27.78 -11.97 -15.21
C ILE A 113 -29.09 -11.20 -15.05
N GLY A 114 -29.63 -11.18 -13.83
CA GLY A 114 -30.94 -10.59 -13.57
C GLY A 114 -32.06 -11.35 -14.33
N LEU A 115 -32.69 -10.69 -15.29
CA LEU A 115 -33.75 -11.28 -16.14
C LEU A 115 -33.20 -11.84 -17.46
N ASN A 116 -31.97 -11.57 -17.82
CA ASN A 116 -31.36 -12.00 -19.06
C ASN A 116 -30.74 -13.40 -18.90
N GLU A 117 -31.03 -14.28 -19.85
CA GLU A 117 -30.50 -15.64 -19.89
C GLU A 117 -29.83 -15.90 -21.24
N TYR A 118 -28.60 -16.44 -21.17
CA TYR A 118 -27.76 -16.74 -22.34
C TYR A 118 -27.40 -18.22 -22.31
N ASN A 119 -27.85 -18.97 -23.30
CA ASN A 119 -27.54 -20.40 -23.46
C ASN A 119 -26.59 -20.57 -24.63
N LYS A 120 -25.44 -21.23 -24.39
CA LYS A 120 -24.44 -21.46 -25.42
C LYS A 120 -23.73 -22.81 -25.22
N HIS A 121 -23.58 -23.52 -26.34
CA HIS A 121 -22.71 -24.69 -26.42
C HIS A 121 -21.37 -24.30 -27.06
N PHE A 122 -20.28 -24.82 -26.51
CA PHE A 122 -18.94 -24.67 -27.02
C PHE A 122 -18.32 -26.05 -27.23
N ASP A 123 -17.86 -26.35 -28.43
CA ASP A 123 -17.22 -27.63 -28.77
C ASP A 123 -15.83 -27.76 -28.13
N LYS A 124 -15.16 -26.63 -27.93
CA LYS A 124 -13.78 -26.57 -27.39
C LYS A 124 -13.56 -25.37 -26.50
N LEU A 125 -12.64 -25.49 -25.52
CA LEU A 125 -12.15 -24.43 -24.68
C LEU A 125 -10.69 -24.10 -25.09
N PRO A 126 -10.24 -22.83 -24.95
CA PRO A 126 -10.95 -21.69 -24.36
C PRO A 126 -12.08 -21.14 -25.26
N ALA A 127 -13.13 -20.64 -24.62
CA ALA A 127 -14.29 -20.06 -25.29
C ALA A 127 -14.70 -18.73 -24.64
N VAL A 128 -15.46 -17.93 -25.39
CA VAL A 128 -15.89 -16.60 -24.95
C VAL A 128 -17.36 -16.38 -25.26
N LEU A 129 -18.10 -15.86 -24.25
CA LEU A 129 -19.50 -15.50 -24.37
C LEU A 129 -19.64 -13.98 -24.14
N PRO A 130 -19.81 -13.18 -25.20
CA PRO A 130 -20.12 -11.76 -25.04
C PRO A 130 -21.55 -11.57 -24.56
N THR A 131 -21.74 -10.66 -23.60
CA THR A 131 -23.04 -10.25 -23.07
C THR A 131 -23.12 -8.74 -22.94
N ASP A 132 -24.29 -8.20 -22.71
CA ASP A 132 -24.49 -6.76 -22.52
C ASP A 132 -23.80 -6.23 -21.24
N ALA A 133 -23.49 -7.12 -20.30
CA ALA A 133 -22.88 -6.76 -19.00
C ALA A 133 -21.37 -7.02 -18.92
N GLY A 134 -20.77 -7.63 -19.95
CA GLY A 134 -19.34 -7.96 -20.02
C GLY A 134 -19.07 -9.23 -20.83
N THR A 135 -17.80 -9.56 -20.97
CA THR A 135 -17.36 -10.71 -21.76
C THR A 135 -16.89 -11.84 -20.84
N PHE A 136 -17.65 -12.90 -20.80
CA PHE A 136 -17.33 -14.09 -19.99
C PHE A 136 -16.43 -15.03 -20.78
N GLY A 137 -15.21 -15.26 -20.31
CA GLY A 137 -14.31 -16.28 -20.83
C GLY A 137 -14.41 -17.57 -20.04
N PHE A 138 -14.22 -18.71 -20.72
CA PHE A 138 -14.19 -20.03 -20.10
C PHE A 138 -12.92 -20.74 -20.51
N THR A 139 -12.16 -21.24 -19.53
CA THR A 139 -10.91 -21.97 -19.76
C THR A 139 -10.89 -23.24 -18.92
N LEU A 140 -10.22 -24.28 -19.43
CA LEU A 140 -9.92 -25.46 -18.62
C LEU A 140 -8.73 -25.16 -17.71
N LYS A 141 -8.73 -25.72 -16.52
CA LYS A 141 -7.56 -25.63 -15.65
C LYS A 141 -6.39 -26.39 -16.24
N ASP A 142 -5.18 -25.84 -16.17
CA ASP A 142 -3.96 -26.40 -16.79
C ASP A 142 -3.66 -27.86 -16.45
N SER A 143 -4.04 -28.31 -15.25
CA SER A 143 -3.92 -29.73 -14.84
C SER A 143 -4.78 -30.67 -15.67
N LEU A 144 -5.74 -30.15 -16.45
CA LEU A 144 -6.66 -30.88 -17.33
C LEU A 144 -6.36 -30.61 -18.82
N SER A 145 -5.52 -29.63 -19.15
CA SER A 145 -5.26 -29.17 -20.53
C SER A 145 -4.47 -30.18 -21.39
N ASN A 146 -3.86 -31.21 -20.79
CA ASN A 146 -3.13 -32.25 -21.51
C ASN A 146 -4.00 -33.34 -22.14
N GLY A 147 -5.25 -33.03 -22.48
CA GLY A 147 -6.10 -33.83 -23.37
C GLY A 147 -6.54 -35.20 -22.82
N LYS A 148 -6.27 -35.49 -21.55
CA LYS A 148 -6.82 -36.65 -20.85
C LYS A 148 -7.48 -36.17 -19.57
N ILE A 149 -8.79 -36.18 -19.56
CA ILE A 149 -9.59 -36.24 -18.35
C ILE A 149 -9.30 -37.63 -17.75
N VAL A 150 -8.11 -37.74 -17.13
CA VAL A 150 -7.65 -39.00 -16.52
C VAL A 150 -8.07 -39.01 -15.07
N GLY A 151 -9.08 -39.82 -14.77
CA GLY A 151 -9.40 -40.16 -13.41
C GLY A 151 -10.87 -39.92 -13.02
N GLN A 152 -11.39 -40.87 -12.37
CA GLN A 152 -12.74 -41.14 -11.91
C GLN A 152 -13.41 -40.09 -11.01
N SER A 153 -13.39 -38.82 -11.26
CA SER A 153 -14.21 -37.81 -10.56
C SER A 153 -14.04 -36.42 -11.19
N VAL A 154 -14.20 -36.30 -12.51
CA VAL A 154 -14.35 -34.95 -13.08
C VAL A 154 -15.75 -34.48 -12.77
N VAL A 155 -15.83 -33.41 -11.95
CA VAL A 155 -17.07 -32.69 -11.72
C VAL A 155 -17.60 -32.27 -13.10
N ARG A 156 -18.79 -32.74 -13.44
CA ARG A 156 -19.41 -32.51 -14.75
C ARG A 156 -20.39 -31.36 -14.73
N ASN A 157 -21.12 -31.21 -13.63
CA ASN A 157 -22.06 -30.12 -13.43
C ASN A 157 -21.49 -29.14 -12.41
N ILE A 158 -21.14 -27.94 -12.87
CA ILE A 158 -20.50 -26.90 -12.07
C ILE A 158 -21.38 -25.67 -12.11
N SER A 159 -21.69 -25.08 -10.98
CA SER A 159 -22.22 -23.72 -10.97
C SER A 159 -21.15 -22.73 -10.51
N ALA A 160 -21.12 -21.56 -11.13
CA ALA A 160 -20.32 -20.43 -10.69
C ALA A 160 -21.23 -19.24 -10.38
N VAL A 161 -20.94 -18.59 -9.28
CA VAL A 161 -21.62 -17.36 -8.85
C VAL A 161 -20.63 -16.22 -8.97
N VAL A 162 -20.91 -15.26 -9.86
CA VAL A 162 -20.10 -14.07 -10.04
C VAL A 162 -20.78 -12.89 -9.37
N SER A 163 -20.15 -12.35 -8.35
CA SER A 163 -20.65 -11.23 -7.55
C SER A 163 -19.82 -9.97 -7.76
N GLN A 164 -20.38 -8.82 -7.43
CA GLN A 164 -19.59 -7.58 -7.45
C GLN A 164 -18.45 -7.65 -6.41
N PRO A 165 -17.20 -7.40 -6.77
CA PRO A 165 -16.05 -7.41 -5.87
C PRO A 165 -16.23 -6.57 -4.60
N PHE A 166 -16.85 -5.39 -4.73
CA PHE A 166 -17.16 -4.54 -3.59
C PHE A 166 -18.13 -5.20 -2.59
N GLY A 167 -19.16 -5.87 -3.09
CA GLY A 167 -20.12 -6.61 -2.26
C GLY A 167 -19.46 -7.75 -1.50
N VAL A 168 -18.58 -8.49 -2.19
CA VAL A 168 -17.80 -9.59 -1.58
C VAL A 168 -16.83 -9.05 -0.52
N ALA A 169 -16.12 -7.96 -0.80
CA ALA A 169 -15.22 -7.32 0.17
C ALA A 169 -15.97 -6.85 1.43
N LYS A 170 -17.20 -6.33 1.26
CA LYS A 170 -18.06 -5.97 2.39
C LYS A 170 -18.47 -7.20 3.21
N GLY A 171 -18.76 -8.32 2.55
CA GLY A 171 -19.03 -9.60 3.23
C GLY A 171 -17.85 -10.06 4.07
N TYR A 172 -16.62 -10.00 3.53
CA TYR A 172 -15.40 -10.30 4.28
C TYR A 172 -15.17 -9.31 5.42
N GLN A 173 -15.46 -8.03 5.26
CA GLN A 173 -15.35 -7.03 6.33
C GLN A 173 -16.20 -7.40 7.56
N TRP A 174 -17.40 -7.92 7.35
CA TRP A 174 -18.28 -8.39 8.42
C TRP A 174 -17.85 -9.72 9.05
N ALA A 175 -17.28 -10.61 8.25
CA ALA A 175 -16.83 -11.92 8.71
C ALA A 175 -15.44 -11.90 9.36
N LEU A 176 -14.69 -10.80 9.18
CA LEU A 176 -13.34 -10.64 9.68
C LEU A 176 -13.37 -10.07 11.11
N GLU A 177 -12.84 -10.85 12.04
CA GLU A 177 -12.64 -10.43 13.42
C GLU A 177 -11.16 -10.13 13.66
N ILE A 178 -10.84 -8.90 14.05
CA ILE A 178 -9.47 -8.48 14.39
C ILE A 178 -9.50 -7.91 15.80
N ALA A 179 -8.69 -8.49 16.68
CA ALA A 179 -8.61 -8.07 18.06
C ALA A 179 -7.15 -8.07 18.55
N PRO A 180 -6.74 -7.10 19.39
CA PRO A 180 -5.44 -7.15 20.01
C PRO A 180 -5.36 -8.30 21.01
N THR A 181 -4.20 -8.95 21.10
CA THR A 181 -3.98 -10.08 22.03
C THR A 181 -4.07 -9.63 23.49
N SER A 182 -3.66 -8.41 23.78
CA SER A 182 -3.84 -7.74 25.08
C SER A 182 -3.74 -6.22 24.90
N LYS A 183 -4.17 -5.47 25.91
CA LYS A 183 -4.14 -3.98 25.90
C LYS A 183 -2.74 -3.37 25.83
N THR A 184 -1.70 -4.16 26.08
CA THR A 184 -0.31 -3.69 26.19
C THR A 184 0.61 -4.28 25.11
N THR A 185 0.11 -5.17 24.23
CA THR A 185 0.91 -5.82 23.21
C THR A 185 0.66 -5.22 21.83
N SER A 186 1.70 -5.16 21.01
CA SER A 186 1.60 -4.77 19.59
C SER A 186 1.22 -5.96 18.69
N VAL A 187 0.54 -6.96 19.22
CA VAL A 187 0.12 -8.15 18.48
C VAL A 187 -1.40 -8.17 18.37
N ALA A 188 -1.91 -8.26 17.16
CA ALA A 188 -3.32 -8.48 16.86
C ALA A 188 -3.53 -9.89 16.28
N VAL A 189 -4.66 -10.50 16.61
CA VAL A 189 -5.13 -11.75 16.01
C VAL A 189 -6.20 -11.42 15.00
N VAL A 190 -6.01 -11.91 13.79
CA VAL A 190 -6.94 -11.81 12.67
C VAL A 190 -7.62 -13.16 12.51
N SER A 191 -8.93 -13.21 12.66
CA SER A 191 -9.74 -14.43 12.56
C SER A 191 -10.79 -14.27 11.48
N LEU A 192 -11.02 -15.35 10.72
CA LEU A 192 -12.01 -15.41 9.67
C LEU A 192 -12.77 -16.73 9.74
N MET A 193 -14.08 -16.64 9.86
CA MET A 193 -14.96 -17.81 9.68
C MET A 193 -15.27 -17.97 8.18
N ASN A 194 -14.92 -19.14 7.63
CA ASN A 194 -15.19 -19.47 6.23
C ASN A 194 -15.49 -20.96 6.11
N THR A 195 -16.42 -21.33 5.23
CA THR A 195 -16.80 -22.72 4.96
C THR A 195 -15.66 -23.49 4.28
N ASN A 196 -14.87 -22.83 3.45
CA ASN A 196 -13.70 -23.40 2.79
C ASN A 196 -12.43 -22.94 3.50
N ILE A 197 -11.72 -23.89 4.15
CA ILE A 197 -10.52 -23.59 4.95
C ILE A 197 -9.40 -22.98 4.07
N GLN A 198 -9.18 -23.54 2.87
CA GLN A 198 -8.15 -23.07 1.95
C GLN A 198 -8.40 -21.61 1.50
N ARG A 199 -9.67 -21.31 1.16
CA ARG A 199 -10.10 -19.94 0.81
C ARG A 199 -9.86 -18.96 1.95
N GLY A 200 -10.18 -19.37 3.18
CA GLY A 200 -9.94 -18.57 4.37
C GLY A 200 -8.46 -18.32 4.64
N GLN A 201 -7.62 -19.34 4.47
CA GLN A 201 -6.17 -19.22 4.62
C GLN A 201 -5.56 -18.30 3.55
N ASP A 202 -5.93 -18.50 2.28
CA ASP A 202 -5.44 -17.67 1.18
C ASP A 202 -5.86 -16.22 1.37
N PHE A 203 -7.09 -15.97 1.85
CA PHE A 203 -7.57 -14.62 2.15
C PHE A 203 -6.73 -13.94 3.23
N ILE A 204 -6.52 -14.58 4.39
CA ILE A 204 -5.74 -14.01 5.48
C ILE A 204 -4.30 -13.77 5.05
N ASN A 205 -3.66 -14.73 4.37
CA ASN A 205 -2.30 -14.58 3.88
C ASN A 205 -2.17 -13.40 2.90
N LYS A 206 -3.10 -13.28 1.95
CA LYS A 206 -3.11 -12.17 0.99
C LYS A 206 -3.41 -10.83 1.67
N LEU A 207 -4.28 -10.80 2.68
CA LEU A 207 -4.53 -9.61 3.48
C LEU A 207 -3.25 -9.11 4.17
N MET A 208 -2.48 -10.03 4.77
CA MET A 208 -1.20 -9.69 5.40
C MET A 208 -0.17 -9.20 4.37
N GLU A 209 -0.11 -9.83 3.20
CA GLU A 209 0.76 -9.38 2.11
C GLU A 209 0.42 -7.97 1.64
N MET A 210 -0.87 -7.68 1.39
CA MET A 210 -1.33 -6.36 0.96
C MET A 210 -1.08 -5.29 2.02
N TYR A 211 -1.35 -5.59 3.28
CA TYR A 211 -1.06 -4.70 4.39
C TYR A 211 0.44 -4.36 4.47
N ASN A 212 1.32 -5.38 4.43
CA ASN A 212 2.76 -5.18 4.44
C ASN A 212 3.25 -4.35 3.24
N ARG A 213 2.70 -4.62 2.05
CA ARG A 213 3.02 -3.86 0.84
C ARG A 213 2.62 -2.38 0.98
N ASN A 214 1.42 -2.10 1.48
CA ASN A 214 0.94 -0.73 1.67
C ASN A 214 1.78 0.01 2.72
N THR A 215 2.12 -0.65 3.84
CA THR A 215 3.00 -0.07 4.86
C THR A 215 4.41 0.25 4.32
N ASN A 216 4.98 -0.64 3.49
CA ASN A 216 6.27 -0.38 2.87
C ASN A 216 6.20 0.76 1.84
N ASN A 217 5.11 0.85 1.07
CA ASN A 217 4.91 1.95 0.13
C ASN A 217 4.83 3.31 0.84
N ASP A 218 4.12 3.37 1.98
CA ASP A 218 4.03 4.60 2.78
C ASP A 218 5.42 5.05 3.28
N LYS A 219 6.27 4.11 3.72
CA LYS A 219 7.66 4.41 4.12
C LYS A 219 8.54 4.86 2.94
N ASN A 220 8.37 4.22 1.79
CA ASN A 220 9.11 4.56 0.59
C ASN A 220 8.74 5.96 0.07
N GLU A 221 7.50 6.43 0.30
CA GLU A 221 7.08 7.78 -0.10
C GLU A 221 7.92 8.86 0.59
N VAL A 222 8.17 8.73 1.89
CA VAL A 222 9.06 9.69 2.63
C VAL A 222 10.47 9.65 2.06
N ALA A 223 11.02 8.46 1.82
CA ALA A 223 12.37 8.30 1.28
C ALA A 223 12.48 8.92 -0.14
N GLU A 224 11.47 8.74 -0.97
CA GLU A 224 11.43 9.28 -2.32
C GLU A 224 11.35 10.81 -2.32
N LYS A 225 10.49 11.40 -1.49
CA LYS A 225 10.40 12.86 -1.33
C LYS A 225 11.70 13.46 -0.79
N THR A 226 12.35 12.75 0.14
CA THR A 226 13.68 13.16 0.63
C THR A 226 14.73 13.13 -0.48
N ARG A 227 14.72 12.07 -1.32
CA ARG A 227 15.64 11.95 -2.46
C ARG A 227 15.44 13.07 -3.48
N GLU A 228 14.17 13.37 -3.83
CA GLU A 228 13.84 14.47 -4.74
C GLU A 228 14.36 15.80 -4.22
N PHE A 229 14.08 16.10 -2.95
CA PHE A 229 14.54 17.34 -2.30
C PHE A 229 16.08 17.46 -2.30
N ILE A 230 16.79 16.38 -1.92
CA ILE A 230 18.26 16.35 -1.92
C ILE A 230 18.81 16.57 -3.34
N ASN A 231 18.23 15.95 -4.36
CA ASN A 231 18.67 16.09 -5.74
C ASN A 231 18.47 17.52 -6.26
N GLU A 232 17.35 18.16 -5.93
CA GLU A 232 17.15 19.57 -6.25
C GLU A 232 18.17 20.46 -5.55
N ARG A 233 18.46 20.15 -4.28
CA ARG A 233 19.44 20.91 -3.50
C ARG A 233 20.86 20.79 -4.05
N ILE A 234 21.24 19.57 -4.47
CA ILE A 234 22.55 19.34 -5.12
C ILE A 234 22.68 20.22 -6.37
N LYS A 235 21.66 20.31 -7.22
CA LYS A 235 21.70 21.15 -8.42
C LYS A 235 21.92 22.62 -8.08
N ILE A 236 21.21 23.13 -7.05
CA ILE A 236 21.39 24.52 -6.60
C ILE A 236 22.81 24.75 -6.09
N ILE A 237 23.37 23.81 -5.31
CA ILE A 237 24.74 23.91 -4.79
C ILE A 237 25.77 23.89 -5.92
N ASP A 238 25.59 23.03 -6.92
CA ASP A 238 26.47 22.94 -8.08
C ASP A 238 26.49 24.27 -8.86
N GLU A 239 25.33 24.91 -9.05
CA GLU A 239 25.23 26.23 -9.69
C GLU A 239 25.88 27.32 -8.85
N GLU A 240 25.66 27.34 -7.53
CA GLU A 240 26.29 28.29 -6.60
C GLU A 240 27.82 28.11 -6.56
N LEU A 241 28.30 26.86 -6.58
CA LEU A 241 29.73 26.54 -6.60
C LEU A 241 30.38 27.04 -7.89
N GLY A 242 29.79 26.72 -9.06
CA GLY A 242 30.30 27.19 -10.36
C GLY A 242 30.40 28.71 -10.40
N THR A 243 29.36 29.43 -9.97
CA THR A 243 29.42 30.92 -9.91
C THR A 243 30.46 31.45 -8.94
N THR A 244 30.75 30.72 -7.86
CA THR A 244 31.76 31.10 -6.86
C THR A 244 33.18 30.84 -7.38
N GLU A 245 33.39 29.73 -8.06
CA GLU A 245 34.65 29.39 -8.72
C GLU A 245 35.00 30.41 -9.83
N ASP A 246 34.03 30.81 -10.66
CA ASP A 246 34.19 31.83 -11.69
C ASP A 246 34.60 33.18 -11.06
N LYS A 247 33.97 33.58 -9.96
CA LYS A 247 34.32 34.81 -9.23
C LYS A 247 35.73 34.74 -8.62
N LEU A 248 36.10 33.59 -8.08
CA LEU A 248 37.42 33.36 -7.51
C LEU A 248 38.49 33.40 -8.60
N GLU A 249 38.26 32.82 -9.77
CA GLU A 249 39.15 32.86 -10.92
C GLU A 249 39.32 34.31 -11.42
N ALA A 250 38.22 35.04 -11.58
CA ALA A 250 38.25 36.44 -11.96
C ALA A 250 39.04 37.31 -10.94
N PHE A 251 38.83 37.07 -9.65
CA PHE A 251 39.55 37.74 -8.59
C PHE A 251 41.06 37.45 -8.66
N LYS A 252 41.47 36.18 -8.78
CA LYS A 252 42.90 35.80 -8.91
C LYS A 252 43.55 36.45 -10.13
N ARG A 253 42.83 36.44 -11.27
CA ARG A 253 43.33 37.07 -12.53
C ARG A 253 43.50 38.59 -12.39
N ASN A 254 42.54 39.26 -11.77
CA ASN A 254 42.56 40.71 -11.58
C ASN A 254 43.60 41.16 -10.52
N ALA A 255 43.82 40.32 -9.49
CA ALA A 255 44.78 40.61 -8.43
C ALA A 255 46.23 40.21 -8.77
N GLY A 256 46.47 39.55 -9.92
CA GLY A 256 47.81 39.09 -10.32
C GLY A 256 48.42 38.05 -9.38
N LEU A 257 47.59 37.35 -8.59
CA LEU A 257 48.02 36.40 -7.57
C LEU A 257 48.16 35.00 -8.19
N THR A 258 49.41 34.57 -8.36
CA THR A 258 49.75 33.22 -8.83
C THR A 258 49.98 32.23 -7.68
N ASP A 259 50.29 32.73 -6.48
CA ASP A 259 50.45 31.89 -5.29
C ASP A 259 50.24 32.72 -4.02
N ILE A 260 49.45 32.23 -3.10
CA ILE A 260 49.25 32.82 -1.77
C ILE A 260 50.10 32.01 -0.81
N SER A 261 51.41 32.37 -0.73
CA SER A 261 52.31 31.70 0.19
C SER A 261 52.26 32.28 1.61
N SER A 262 52.30 31.38 2.54
CA SER A 262 52.65 31.34 3.98
C SER A 262 52.33 32.53 4.90
N ASP A 263 52.38 33.78 4.51
CA ASP A 263 52.07 34.91 5.41
C ASP A 263 50.57 35.16 5.60
N ALA A 264 49.75 34.76 4.60
CA ALA A 264 48.28 34.75 4.73
C ALA A 264 47.80 33.61 5.65
N GLN A 265 48.57 32.54 5.79
CA GLN A 265 48.21 31.35 6.57
C GLN A 265 48.16 31.62 8.08
N LEU A 266 49.02 32.50 8.58
CA LEU A 266 49.06 32.91 9.99
C LEU A 266 47.94 33.90 10.38
N ALA A 267 47.57 34.80 9.44
CA ALA A 267 46.45 35.72 9.65
C ALA A 267 45.08 35.02 9.50
N VAL A 268 44.99 33.94 8.71
CA VAL A 268 43.79 33.17 8.44
C VAL A 268 43.46 32.17 9.57
N SER A 269 44.47 31.67 10.33
CA SER A 269 44.23 30.63 11.34
C SER A 269 43.39 31.12 12.51
N GLY A 270 43.40 32.40 12.87
CA GLY A 270 42.55 32.96 13.93
C GLY A 270 41.09 33.17 13.52
N ASN A 271 40.84 33.43 12.24
CA ASN A 271 39.50 33.64 11.71
C ASN A 271 38.87 32.41 11.09
N ALA A 272 39.64 31.35 10.81
CA ALA A 272 39.20 30.17 10.11
C ALA A 272 38.08 29.41 10.85
N GLU A 273 38.08 29.41 12.18
CA GLU A 273 37.05 28.79 12.98
C GLU A 273 35.71 29.57 12.91
N TYR A 274 35.81 30.92 12.97
CA TYR A 274 34.61 31.76 12.82
C TYR A 274 34.03 31.69 11.42
N GLU A 275 34.86 31.69 10.38
CA GLU A 275 34.39 31.54 9.01
C GLU A 275 33.79 30.16 8.76
N ARG A 276 34.38 29.09 9.32
CA ARG A 276 33.81 27.75 9.25
C ARG A 276 32.42 27.67 9.93
N LYS A 277 32.30 28.23 11.15
CA LYS A 277 31.01 28.32 11.83
C LYS A 277 29.99 29.18 11.08
N ARG A 278 30.47 30.29 10.45
CA ARG A 278 29.61 31.14 9.63
C ARG A 278 29.08 30.41 8.40
N VAL A 279 29.94 29.66 7.70
CA VAL A 279 29.52 28.82 6.55
C VAL A 279 28.58 27.73 6.99
N GLU A 280 28.86 27.02 8.08
CA GLU A 280 28.01 26.00 8.65
C GLU A 280 26.63 26.56 9.01
N ASN A 281 26.59 27.68 9.76
CA ASN A 281 25.33 28.34 10.11
C ASN A 281 24.59 28.84 8.86
N GLY A 282 25.32 29.38 7.87
CA GLY A 282 24.74 29.78 6.59
C GLY A 282 24.08 28.61 5.86
N THR A 283 24.72 27.47 5.86
CA THR A 283 24.15 26.22 5.29
C THR A 283 22.89 25.81 6.02
N GLN A 284 22.89 25.82 7.37
CA GLN A 284 21.70 25.47 8.17
C GLN A 284 20.55 26.45 7.91
N ILE A 285 20.82 27.76 7.83
CA ILE A 285 19.81 28.79 7.51
C ILE A 285 19.21 28.54 6.12
N ASN A 286 20.05 28.20 5.13
CA ASN A 286 19.56 27.92 3.78
C ASN A 286 18.70 26.67 3.74
N LEU A 287 19.09 25.60 4.44
CA LEU A 287 18.28 24.38 4.55
C LEU A 287 16.91 24.68 5.17
N VAL A 288 16.87 25.45 6.28
CA VAL A 288 15.60 25.83 6.92
C VAL A 288 14.76 26.72 5.99
N ARG A 289 15.40 27.63 5.26
CA ARG A 289 14.69 28.50 4.30
C ARG A 289 14.09 27.71 3.14
N ASP A 290 14.81 26.74 2.62
CA ASP A 290 14.32 25.90 1.53
C ASP A 290 13.23 24.97 2.00
N LEU A 291 13.35 24.40 3.20
CA LEU A 291 12.27 23.66 3.83
C LEU A 291 11.02 24.52 4.05
N ASN A 292 11.19 25.77 4.50
CA ASN A 292 10.09 26.71 4.68
C ASN A 292 9.40 27.05 3.35
N LYS A 293 10.15 27.18 2.25
CA LYS A 293 9.58 27.36 0.90
C LYS A 293 8.79 26.11 0.48
N TYR A 294 9.32 24.93 0.76
CA TYR A 294 8.66 23.67 0.45
C TYR A 294 7.32 23.54 1.18
N ILE A 295 7.29 23.84 2.49
CA ILE A 295 6.08 23.78 3.32
C ILE A 295 5.02 24.80 2.86
N ASN A 296 5.45 26.03 2.52
CA ASN A 296 4.53 27.10 2.10
C ASN A 296 4.10 27.01 0.63
N ASN A 297 4.54 26.00 -0.10
CA ASN A 297 4.07 25.78 -1.47
C ASN A 297 2.68 25.09 -1.44
N PRO A 298 1.63 25.73 -2.00
CA PRO A 298 0.28 25.17 -1.98
C PRO A 298 0.18 23.78 -2.64
N SER A 299 1.10 23.44 -3.55
CA SER A 299 1.13 22.14 -4.19
C SER A 299 1.60 21.02 -3.25
N ASN A 300 2.20 21.36 -2.11
CA ASN A 300 2.71 20.41 -1.11
C ASN A 300 1.82 20.34 0.13
N GLU A 301 0.62 20.92 0.07
CA GLU A 301 -0.34 20.83 1.17
C GLU A 301 -0.71 19.35 1.42
N TYR A 302 -0.58 18.91 2.66
CA TYR A 302 -0.76 17.50 3.06
C TYR A 302 0.20 16.50 2.41
N GLU A 303 1.36 16.96 1.88
CA GLU A 303 2.44 16.09 1.44
C GLU A 303 3.44 15.82 2.58
N VAL A 304 4.13 14.66 2.49
CA VAL A 304 5.21 14.33 3.42
C VAL A 304 6.41 15.25 3.21
N LEU A 305 7.03 15.66 4.32
CA LEU A 305 8.21 16.51 4.30
C LEU A 305 9.47 15.65 4.13
N PRO A 306 10.52 16.19 3.46
CA PRO A 306 11.84 15.58 3.44
C PRO A 306 12.37 15.44 4.86
N SER A 307 12.86 14.26 5.23
CA SER A 307 13.48 13.99 6.53
C SER A 307 14.98 13.72 6.38
N ASN A 308 15.73 13.86 7.47
CA ASN A 308 17.19 13.61 7.48
C ASN A 308 17.99 14.44 6.47
N ILE A 309 17.59 15.69 6.24
CA ILE A 309 18.22 16.61 5.27
C ILE A 309 19.48 17.29 5.79
N GLY A 310 20.05 16.84 6.91
CA GLY A 310 21.28 17.41 7.50
C GLY A 310 21.04 18.61 8.41
N LEU A 311 19.81 18.78 8.94
CA LEU A 311 19.54 19.76 9.99
C LEU A 311 20.23 19.37 11.29
N SER A 312 20.91 20.33 11.91
CA SER A 312 21.58 20.14 13.21
C SER A 312 20.61 20.25 14.39
N ASP A 313 19.40 20.79 14.17
CA ASP A 313 18.36 20.94 15.19
C ASP A 313 17.53 19.66 15.32
N ASN A 314 17.78 18.92 16.40
CA ASN A 314 17.03 17.69 16.71
C ASN A 314 15.54 17.97 16.98
N GLY A 315 15.20 19.14 17.52
CA GLY A 315 13.82 19.54 17.78
C GLY A 315 13.02 19.64 16.49
N LEU A 316 13.59 20.33 15.49
CA LEU A 316 12.95 20.48 14.18
C LEU A 316 12.87 19.14 13.44
N THR A 317 13.90 18.32 13.49
CA THR A 317 13.89 16.97 12.89
C THR A 317 12.77 16.11 13.50
N THR A 318 12.64 16.13 14.83
CA THR A 318 11.57 15.41 15.53
C THR A 318 10.17 15.90 15.11
N GLN A 319 9.99 17.21 14.92
CA GLN A 319 8.72 17.78 14.47
C GLN A 319 8.39 17.39 13.02
N ILE A 320 9.39 17.34 12.14
CA ILE A 320 9.23 16.85 10.75
C ILE A 320 8.78 15.39 10.77
N ASP A 321 9.44 14.53 11.56
CA ASP A 321 9.08 13.12 11.65
C ASP A 321 7.65 12.96 12.18
N ARG A 322 7.28 13.73 13.20
CA ARG A 322 5.93 13.73 13.75
C ARG A 322 4.88 14.19 12.75
N TYR A 323 5.17 15.25 11.99
CA TYR A 323 4.29 15.71 10.92
C TYR A 323 4.10 14.61 9.87
N ASN A 324 5.20 13.98 9.42
CA ASN A 324 5.15 12.91 8.43
C ASN A 324 4.33 11.71 8.92
N GLU A 325 4.45 11.32 10.19
CA GLU A 325 3.60 10.31 10.81
C GLU A 325 2.11 10.66 10.67
N LEU A 326 1.74 11.90 11.03
CA LEU A 326 0.35 12.37 10.97
C LEU A 326 -0.18 12.42 9.53
N ILE A 327 0.63 12.88 8.58
CA ILE A 327 0.24 12.92 7.16
C ILE A 327 0.04 11.51 6.60
N ILE A 328 0.93 10.58 6.91
CA ILE A 328 0.78 9.18 6.48
C ILE A 328 -0.48 8.57 7.10
N GLU A 329 -0.73 8.83 8.38
CA GLU A 329 -1.93 8.36 9.07
C GLU A 329 -3.20 8.96 8.45
N ARG A 330 -3.21 10.28 8.16
CA ARG A 330 -4.29 10.94 7.45
C ARG A 330 -4.55 10.28 6.09
N LYS A 331 -3.50 10.05 5.29
CA LYS A 331 -3.61 9.36 3.99
C LYS A 331 -4.18 7.94 4.13
N ARG A 332 -3.80 7.21 5.17
CA ARG A 332 -4.35 5.87 5.47
C ARG A 332 -5.83 5.92 5.81
N LEU A 333 -6.23 6.84 6.68
CA LEU A 333 -7.64 7.01 7.07
C LEU A 333 -8.51 7.45 5.89
N LEU A 334 -8.00 8.30 5.01
CA LEU A 334 -8.69 8.71 3.79
C LEU A 334 -8.96 7.55 2.81
N ARG A 335 -8.20 6.44 2.89
CA ARG A 335 -8.52 5.23 2.11
C ARG A 335 -9.81 4.55 2.58
N THR A 336 -10.26 4.82 3.79
CA THR A 336 -11.41 4.17 4.44
C THR A 336 -12.56 5.11 4.73
N SER A 337 -12.31 6.41 4.71
CA SER A 337 -13.23 7.45 5.17
C SER A 337 -13.13 8.71 4.30
N THR A 338 -14.00 9.66 4.56
CA THR A 338 -14.02 10.96 3.89
C THR A 338 -13.33 12.02 4.74
N GLU A 339 -12.93 13.14 4.13
CA GLU A 339 -12.27 14.27 4.82
C GLU A 339 -13.09 14.85 5.98
N SER A 340 -14.41 14.73 5.93
CA SER A 340 -15.32 15.17 7.00
C SER A 340 -15.40 14.24 8.22
N ASN A 341 -14.64 13.14 8.24
CA ASN A 341 -14.59 12.27 9.41
C ASN A 341 -13.92 13.00 10.59
N PRO A 342 -14.54 13.04 11.79
CA PRO A 342 -13.95 13.68 12.96
C PRO A 342 -12.53 13.22 13.30
N MET A 343 -12.19 11.96 13.05
CA MET A 343 -10.83 11.46 13.27
C MET A 343 -9.80 12.10 12.33
N ILE A 344 -10.20 12.43 11.10
CA ILE A 344 -9.31 13.06 10.10
C ILE A 344 -9.22 14.57 10.35
N VAL A 345 -10.33 15.18 10.78
CA VAL A 345 -10.37 16.62 11.09
C VAL A 345 -9.54 16.95 12.32
N ASN A 346 -9.40 16.01 13.27
CA ASN A 346 -8.65 16.20 14.52
C ASN A 346 -7.16 15.80 14.42
N LEU A 347 -6.70 15.26 13.28
CA LEU A 347 -5.29 15.00 12.99
C LEU A 347 -4.57 16.28 12.56
#